data_94400eaa47bc578084c1f67faf1f2697
#
_entry.id   94400eaa47bc578084c1f67faf1f2697
#
_cell.length_a   1.000
_cell.length_b   1.000
_cell.length_c   1.000
_cell.angle_alpha   90.00
_cell.angle_beta   90.00
_cell.angle_gamma   90.00
#
_symmetry.space_group_name_H-M   'P 1'
#
loop_
_entity.id
_entity.type
_entity.pdbx_description
1 polymer ?
#
loop_
_entity_poly.entity_id
_entity_poly.type
_entity_poly.pdbx_seq_one_letter_code
_entity_poly.pdbx_strand_id
1 'polypeptide(L)'
;MSQERISRRDFLKLARNGLLALSGLLGLGGLLRFLSYQSQPPVPTEFVLGAPAAYAVGARTLLPQVPAMLIHSAAGFSAFSLVCPHLGCTVEPQPDGFTCPCHGSRFGSQGQLVRGPAGKALTVLRVETAPDGKLHLFTN
;
A
#
# COMPACT_ATOMS: atom_id res chain seq x y z
N MET A 1 -14.57 -22.86 -64.65
CA MET A 1 -14.10 -22.13 -63.42
C MET A 1 -12.59 -22.14 -63.46
N SER A 2 -11.98 -21.03 -63.92
CA SER A 2 -10.51 -20.88 -64.01
C SER A 2 -9.95 -20.68 -62.61
N GLN A 3 -9.15 -21.63 -62.12
CA GLN A 3 -8.40 -21.42 -60.87
C GLN A 3 -7.29 -20.41 -61.15
N GLU A 4 -7.46 -19.16 -60.67
CA GLU A 4 -6.37 -18.19 -60.62
C GLU A 4 -5.27 -18.71 -59.70
N ARG A 5 -4.14 -19.08 -60.24
CA ARG A 5 -2.96 -19.50 -59.51
C ARG A 5 -2.29 -18.24 -58.96
N ILE A 6 -2.35 -18.06 -57.63
CA ILE A 6 -1.64 -16.97 -56.93
C ILE A 6 -0.14 -17.12 -57.20
N SER A 7 0.49 -16.08 -57.72
CA SER A 7 1.94 -16.06 -57.96
C SER A 7 2.69 -16.08 -56.61
N ARG A 8 3.91 -16.65 -56.60
CA ARG A 8 4.78 -16.66 -55.42
C ARG A 8 5.00 -15.24 -54.88
N ARG A 9 5.11 -14.25 -55.75
CA ARG A 9 5.29 -12.85 -55.39
C ARG A 9 4.06 -12.27 -54.69
N ASP A 10 2.87 -12.60 -55.14
CA ASP A 10 1.63 -12.11 -54.59
C ASP A 10 1.33 -12.77 -53.23
N PHE A 11 1.65 -14.06 -53.11
CA PHE A 11 1.59 -14.78 -51.84
C PHE A 11 2.52 -14.14 -50.79
N LEU A 12 3.77 -13.81 -51.12
CA LEU A 12 4.71 -13.16 -50.20
C LEU A 12 4.26 -11.77 -49.80
N LYS A 13 3.68 -11.00 -50.74
CA LYS A 13 3.10 -9.67 -50.40
C LYS A 13 1.93 -9.81 -49.44
N LEU A 14 1.03 -10.78 -49.70
CA LEU A 14 -0.12 -11.04 -48.85
C LEU A 14 0.32 -11.47 -47.44
N ALA A 15 1.26 -12.40 -47.35
CA ALA A 15 1.79 -12.89 -46.08
C ALA A 15 2.48 -11.74 -45.28
N ARG A 16 3.30 -10.94 -45.94
CA ARG A 16 3.93 -9.77 -45.33
C ARG A 16 2.90 -8.76 -44.81
N ASN A 17 1.91 -8.42 -45.64
CA ASN A 17 0.89 -7.44 -45.25
C ASN A 17 0.00 -7.97 -44.12
N GLY A 18 -0.34 -9.27 -44.14
CA GLY A 18 -1.05 -9.93 -43.06
C GLY A 18 -0.29 -9.93 -41.74
N LEU A 19 1.02 -10.23 -41.81
CA LEU A 19 1.88 -10.19 -40.61
C LEU A 19 1.99 -8.78 -40.04
N LEU A 20 2.17 -7.77 -40.89
CA LEU A 20 2.23 -6.36 -40.46
C LEU A 20 0.90 -5.90 -39.84
N ALA A 21 -0.22 -6.27 -40.45
CA ALA A 21 -1.54 -5.95 -39.91
C ALA A 21 -1.77 -6.61 -38.55
N LEU A 22 -1.44 -7.89 -38.42
CA LEU A 22 -1.56 -8.62 -37.13
C LEU A 22 -0.64 -8.01 -36.07
N SER A 23 0.59 -7.71 -36.40
CA SER A 23 1.54 -7.07 -35.47
C SER A 23 1.03 -5.68 -35.02
N GLY A 24 0.48 -4.90 -35.96
CA GLY A 24 -0.13 -3.60 -35.64
C GLY A 24 -1.32 -3.71 -34.71
N LEU A 25 -2.23 -4.69 -34.96
CA LEU A 25 -3.38 -4.93 -34.10
C LEU A 25 -2.99 -5.38 -32.69
N LEU A 26 -2.03 -6.31 -32.60
CA LEU A 26 -1.54 -6.79 -31.28
C LEU A 26 -0.80 -5.68 -30.54
N GLY A 27 0.02 -4.90 -31.22
CA GLY A 27 0.73 -3.75 -30.63
C GLY A 27 -0.23 -2.66 -30.15
N LEU A 28 -1.22 -2.30 -30.96
CA LEU A 28 -2.24 -1.33 -30.58
C LEU A 28 -3.10 -1.83 -29.43
N GLY A 29 -3.53 -3.11 -29.48
CA GLY A 29 -4.29 -3.72 -28.40
C GLY A 29 -3.53 -3.76 -27.09
N GLY A 30 -2.24 -4.12 -27.12
CA GLY A 30 -1.35 -4.09 -25.96
C GLY A 30 -1.17 -2.66 -25.40
N LEU A 31 -0.99 -1.69 -26.28
CA LEU A 31 -0.86 -0.28 -25.90
C LEU A 31 -2.16 0.24 -25.25
N LEU A 32 -3.31 -0.01 -25.86
CA LEU A 32 -4.59 0.39 -25.30
C LEU A 32 -4.85 -0.27 -23.95
N ARG A 33 -4.52 -1.55 -23.78
CA ARG A 33 -4.62 -2.26 -22.50
C ARG A 33 -3.67 -1.68 -21.46
N PHE A 34 -2.46 -1.30 -21.84
CA PHE A 34 -1.50 -0.64 -20.95
C PHE A 34 -2.00 0.73 -20.49
N LEU A 35 -2.51 1.55 -21.43
CA LEU A 35 -3.03 2.87 -21.13
C LEU A 35 -4.39 2.84 -20.37
N SER A 36 -5.17 1.78 -20.51
CA SER A 36 -6.41 1.55 -19.75
C SER A 36 -6.18 0.89 -18.39
N TYR A 37 -4.92 0.75 -17.95
CA TYR A 37 -4.60 0.25 -16.62
C TYR A 37 -5.22 1.17 -15.57
N GLN A 38 -6.27 0.69 -14.94
CA GLN A 38 -6.85 1.35 -13.77
C GLN A 38 -5.91 1.08 -12.59
N SER A 39 -5.36 2.14 -12.01
CA SER A 39 -4.68 2.05 -10.73
C SER A 39 -5.60 1.36 -9.72
N GLN A 40 -5.02 0.55 -8.85
CA GLN A 40 -5.76 -0.11 -7.77
C GLN A 40 -6.65 0.91 -7.05
N PRO A 41 -7.84 0.49 -6.56
CA PRO A 41 -8.68 1.39 -5.77
C PRO A 41 -7.84 2.02 -4.66
N PRO A 42 -8.11 3.28 -4.33
CA PRO A 42 -7.35 3.97 -3.29
C PRO A 42 -7.36 3.13 -2.01
N VAL A 43 -6.19 2.97 -1.40
CA VAL A 43 -6.06 2.26 -0.12
C VAL A 43 -6.99 2.96 0.88
N PRO A 44 -7.83 2.21 1.63
CA PRO A 44 -8.67 2.83 2.65
C PRO A 44 -7.82 3.67 3.59
N THR A 45 -8.21 4.91 3.79
CA THR A 45 -7.52 5.83 4.70
C THR A 45 -8.20 5.89 6.06
N GLU A 46 -9.35 5.25 6.21
CA GLU A 46 -10.13 5.17 7.44
C GLU A 46 -10.40 3.71 7.82
N PHE A 47 -10.15 3.37 9.08
CA PHE A 47 -10.32 2.03 9.64
C PHE A 47 -11.15 2.10 10.91
N VAL A 48 -12.23 1.29 10.97
CA VAL A 48 -13.07 1.17 12.15
C VAL A 48 -12.45 0.14 13.08
N LEU A 49 -12.06 0.58 14.29
CA LEU A 49 -11.38 -0.25 15.28
C LEU A 49 -12.35 -0.91 16.29
N GLY A 50 -13.61 -0.47 16.32
CA GLY A 50 -14.61 -0.97 17.26
C GLY A 50 -14.78 -0.13 18.53
N ALA A 51 -15.44 -0.69 19.54
CA ALA A 51 -15.76 0.05 20.75
C ALA A 51 -14.51 0.38 21.59
N PRO A 52 -14.39 1.61 22.15
CA PRO A 52 -13.28 2.00 23.02
C PRO A 52 -13.08 1.05 24.22
N ALA A 53 -14.17 0.51 24.75
CA ALA A 53 -14.13 -0.42 25.88
C ALA A 53 -13.43 -1.75 25.61
N ALA A 54 -13.20 -2.09 24.32
CA ALA A 54 -12.45 -3.28 23.94
C ALA A 54 -10.94 -3.15 24.22
N TYR A 55 -10.46 -1.93 24.50
CA TYR A 55 -9.04 -1.64 24.71
C TYR A 55 -8.82 -1.20 26.15
N ALA A 56 -8.18 -2.03 26.96
CA ALA A 56 -7.88 -1.69 28.36
C ALA A 56 -6.93 -0.48 28.45
N VAL A 57 -7.07 0.34 29.49
CA VAL A 57 -6.12 1.43 29.76
C VAL A 57 -4.73 0.85 30.03
N GLY A 58 -3.71 1.42 29.40
CA GLY A 58 -2.35 0.90 29.41
C GLY A 58 -2.05 -0.12 28.30
N ALA A 59 -3.04 -0.58 27.53
CA ALA A 59 -2.83 -1.54 26.47
C ALA A 59 -2.14 -0.93 25.25
N ARG A 60 -1.29 -1.75 24.63
CA ARG A 60 -0.64 -1.50 23.32
C ARG A 60 -1.11 -2.59 22.36
N THR A 61 -1.92 -2.24 21.39
CA THR A 61 -2.58 -3.18 20.47
C THR A 61 -2.10 -3.00 19.05
N LEU A 62 -1.53 -4.06 18.46
CA LEU A 62 -1.23 -4.12 17.02
C LEU A 62 -2.53 -4.20 16.24
N LEU A 63 -2.63 -3.40 15.19
CA LEU A 63 -3.81 -3.40 14.33
C LEU A 63 -3.57 -4.30 13.11
N PRO A 64 -4.36 -5.38 12.91
CA PRO A 64 -4.11 -6.35 11.84
C PRO A 64 -4.42 -5.79 10.44
N GLN A 65 -5.27 -4.76 10.36
CA GLN A 65 -5.73 -4.19 9.08
C GLN A 65 -4.77 -3.14 8.51
N VAL A 66 -3.87 -2.61 9.34
CA VAL A 66 -2.96 -1.52 8.99
C VAL A 66 -1.68 -1.64 9.83
N PRO A 67 -0.48 -1.36 9.28
CA PRO A 67 0.75 -1.41 10.05
C PRO A 67 0.80 -0.24 11.06
N ALA A 68 0.04 -0.38 12.15
CA ALA A 68 -0.10 0.60 13.20
C ALA A 68 -0.23 -0.03 14.58
N MET A 69 0.18 0.72 15.61
CA MET A 69 0.01 0.41 17.01
C MET A 69 -0.97 1.41 17.63
N LEU A 70 -2.06 0.90 18.20
CA LEU A 70 -2.98 1.67 19.05
C LEU A 70 -2.50 1.59 20.50
N ILE A 71 -2.44 2.72 21.18
CA ILE A 71 -2.09 2.83 22.59
C ILE A 71 -3.24 3.52 23.33
N HIS A 72 -3.75 2.87 24.35
CA HIS A 72 -4.74 3.48 25.26
C HIS A 72 -4.05 3.88 26.55
N SER A 73 -3.93 5.17 26.79
CA SER A 73 -3.35 5.74 28.02
C SER A 73 -4.41 6.43 28.86
N ALA A 74 -4.04 6.87 30.06
CA ALA A 74 -4.94 7.70 30.89
C ALA A 74 -5.36 9.01 30.21
N ALA A 75 -4.56 9.49 29.22
CA ALA A 75 -4.86 10.69 28.44
C ALA A 75 -5.77 10.39 27.22
N GLY A 76 -6.11 9.12 26.98
CA GLY A 76 -6.91 8.69 25.83
C GLY A 76 -6.14 7.84 24.83
N PHE A 77 -6.67 7.78 23.62
CA PHE A 77 -6.12 6.97 22.53
C PHE A 77 -5.10 7.74 21.71
N SER A 78 -4.02 7.07 21.36
CA SER A 78 -3.03 7.52 20.38
C SER A 78 -2.66 6.34 19.47
N ALA A 79 -2.25 6.62 18.24
CA ALA A 79 -1.77 5.60 17.33
C ALA A 79 -0.51 6.04 16.61
N PHE A 80 0.37 5.08 16.35
CA PHE A 80 1.61 5.30 15.61
C PHE A 80 1.66 4.36 14.41
N SER A 81 2.03 4.90 13.26
CA SER A 81 2.36 4.08 12.10
C SER A 81 3.60 3.25 12.41
N LEU A 82 3.55 1.96 12.11
CA LEU A 82 4.69 1.05 12.21
C LEU A 82 5.55 1.05 10.92
N VAL A 83 5.34 2.00 10.04
CA VAL A 83 6.16 2.19 8.84
C VAL A 83 7.38 3.04 9.21
N CYS A 84 8.58 2.45 9.09
CA CYS A 84 9.84 3.15 9.39
C CYS A 84 10.06 4.31 8.41
N PRO A 85 10.24 5.55 8.90
CA PRO A 85 10.42 6.73 8.03
C PRO A 85 11.77 6.77 7.31
N HIS A 86 12.64 5.77 7.47
CA HIS A 86 13.87 5.63 6.70
C HIS A 86 13.58 5.10 5.29
N LEU A 87 13.11 3.85 5.16
CA LEU A 87 12.85 3.19 3.87
C LEU A 87 11.59 2.29 3.91
N GLY A 88 10.63 2.59 4.77
CA GLY A 88 9.33 1.93 4.75
C GLY A 88 9.25 0.54 5.38
N CYS A 89 10.32 0.02 6.01
CA CYS A 89 10.25 -1.26 6.72
C CYS A 89 9.26 -1.19 7.90
N THR A 90 8.62 -2.30 8.22
CA THR A 90 7.78 -2.39 9.42
C THR A 90 8.65 -2.41 10.66
N VAL A 91 8.39 -1.50 11.61
CA VAL A 91 9.07 -1.51 12.91
C VAL A 91 8.38 -2.48 13.86
N GLU A 92 9.17 -3.06 14.74
CA GLU A 92 8.74 -4.02 15.75
C GLU A 92 8.55 -3.33 17.10
N PRO A 93 7.42 -3.55 17.78
CA PRO A 93 7.22 -3.07 19.15
C PRO A 93 8.22 -3.69 20.12
N GLN A 94 8.70 -2.87 21.03
CA GLN A 94 9.52 -3.26 22.17
C GLN A 94 8.84 -2.78 23.46
N PRO A 95 9.19 -3.30 24.64
CA PRO A 95 8.62 -2.87 25.91
C PRO A 95 8.72 -1.34 26.13
N ASP A 96 9.83 -0.75 25.71
CA ASP A 96 10.20 0.66 25.89
C ASP A 96 10.03 1.52 24.62
N GLY A 97 9.54 0.95 23.51
CA GLY A 97 9.40 1.69 22.26
C GLY A 97 9.24 0.83 21.04
N PHE A 98 10.05 1.09 20.00
CA PHE A 98 10.00 0.38 18.72
C PHE A 98 11.40 0.27 18.11
N THR A 99 11.66 -0.82 17.39
CA THR A 99 12.93 -1.06 16.68
C THR A 99 12.65 -1.43 15.22
N CYS A 100 13.39 -0.82 14.30
CA CYS A 100 13.36 -1.20 12.89
C CYS A 100 14.39 -2.30 12.63
N PRO A 101 13.99 -3.53 12.21
CA PRO A 101 14.91 -4.63 12.01
C PRO A 101 15.82 -4.44 10.80
N CYS A 102 15.41 -3.64 9.80
CA CYS A 102 16.18 -3.48 8.56
C CYS A 102 17.51 -2.75 8.77
N HIS A 103 17.51 -1.61 9.48
CA HIS A 103 18.70 -0.77 9.62
C HIS A 103 18.90 -0.25 11.05
N GLY A 104 18.22 -0.84 12.03
CA GLY A 104 18.47 -0.59 13.44
C GLY A 104 18.00 0.77 13.98
N SER A 105 17.11 1.49 13.29
CA SER A 105 16.49 2.69 13.85
C SER A 105 15.68 2.32 15.09
N ARG A 106 15.81 3.10 16.16
CA ARG A 106 15.09 2.93 17.43
C ARG A 106 14.24 4.14 17.73
N PHE A 107 13.02 3.88 18.21
CA PHE A 107 12.04 4.89 18.57
C PHE A 107 11.55 4.62 20.00
N GLY A 108 11.33 5.65 20.77
CA GLY A 108 10.82 5.54 22.13
C GLY A 108 9.33 5.21 22.16
N SER A 109 8.79 5.08 23.37
CA SER A 109 7.39 4.70 23.63
C SER A 109 6.34 5.62 22.99
N GLN A 110 6.72 6.87 22.73
CA GLN A 110 5.89 7.88 22.06
C GLN A 110 6.24 8.06 20.58
N GLY A 111 6.94 7.10 19.98
CA GLY A 111 7.33 7.16 18.58
C GLY A 111 8.45 8.14 18.25
N GLN A 112 9.01 8.89 19.23
CA GLN A 112 10.13 9.81 19.01
C GLN A 112 11.38 9.05 18.59
N LEU A 113 12.14 9.61 17.65
CA LEU A 113 13.41 9.02 17.21
C LEU A 113 14.43 9.08 18.36
N VAL A 114 14.99 7.92 18.68
CA VAL A 114 16.07 7.78 19.69
C VAL A 114 17.43 7.61 19.00
N ARG A 115 17.47 6.77 17.95
CA ARG A 115 18.72 6.44 17.26
C ARG A 115 18.46 5.83 15.90
N GLY A 116 19.40 5.99 15.00
CA GLY A 116 19.50 5.22 13.75
C GLY A 116 19.43 6.09 12.51
N PRO A 117 19.37 5.48 11.32
CA PRO A 117 19.37 6.21 10.06
C PRO A 117 18.03 6.89 9.74
N ALA A 118 16.95 6.64 10.47
CA ALA A 118 15.69 7.37 10.30
C ALA A 118 15.90 8.86 10.59
N GLY A 119 15.34 9.73 9.75
CA GLY A 119 15.49 11.18 9.86
C GLY A 119 14.41 11.85 10.72
N LYS A 120 13.38 11.11 11.18
CA LYS A 120 12.24 11.66 11.93
C LYS A 120 11.57 10.60 12.80
N ALA A 121 10.69 11.04 13.71
CA ALA A 121 9.83 10.19 14.53
C ALA A 121 8.87 9.34 13.69
N LEU A 122 8.29 8.30 14.29
CA LEU A 122 7.15 7.58 13.72
C LEU A 122 5.97 8.53 13.49
N THR A 123 5.24 8.31 12.40
CA THR A 123 4.05 9.12 12.10
C THR A 123 2.97 8.83 13.13
N VAL A 124 2.48 9.88 13.78
CA VAL A 124 1.28 9.82 14.62
C VAL A 124 0.07 9.76 13.71
N LEU A 125 -0.81 8.81 13.96
CA LEU A 125 -2.06 8.63 13.22
C LEU A 125 -3.21 9.23 14.05
N ARG A 126 -4.16 9.86 13.36
CA ARG A 126 -5.34 10.42 14.00
C ARG A 126 -6.29 9.30 14.42
N VAL A 127 -6.71 9.33 15.69
CA VAL A 127 -7.72 8.43 16.26
C VAL A 127 -8.84 9.27 16.83
N GLU A 128 -10.07 8.97 16.50
CA GLU A 128 -11.26 9.69 16.98
C GLU A 128 -12.36 8.70 17.36
N THR A 129 -13.17 9.07 18.35
CA THR A 129 -14.43 8.39 18.62
C THR A 129 -15.50 9.02 17.75
N ALA A 130 -16.04 8.27 16.80
CA ALA A 130 -17.07 8.72 15.89
C ALA A 130 -18.45 8.77 16.58
N PRO A 131 -19.46 9.42 15.96
CA PRO A 131 -20.82 9.48 16.48
C PRO A 131 -21.50 8.12 16.70
N ASP A 132 -21.02 7.08 16.03
CA ASP A 132 -21.46 5.68 16.20
C ASP A 132 -20.89 5.02 17.48
N GLY A 133 -20.09 5.76 18.27
CA GLY A 133 -19.47 5.29 19.50
C GLY A 133 -18.24 4.40 19.29
N LYS A 134 -17.75 4.25 18.06
CA LYS A 134 -16.57 3.45 17.74
C LYS A 134 -15.32 4.31 17.53
N LEU A 135 -14.16 3.69 17.72
CA LEU A 135 -12.88 4.28 17.37
C LEU A 135 -12.64 4.16 15.87
N HIS A 136 -12.27 5.27 15.26
CA HIS A 136 -11.85 5.37 13.88
C HIS A 136 -10.39 5.82 13.82
N LEU A 137 -9.59 5.13 13.02
CA LEU A 137 -8.19 5.43 12.74
C LEU A 137 -8.07 5.98 11.32
N PHE A 138 -7.32 7.06 11.17
CA PHE A 138 -7.03 7.70 9.89
C PHE A 138 -5.53 7.63 9.58
N THR A 139 -5.17 7.17 8.37
CA THR A 139 -3.78 6.96 7.92
C THR A 139 -3.27 8.01 6.94
N ASN A 140 -4.02 9.07 6.72
CA ASN A 140 -3.68 10.21 5.86
C ASN A 140 -3.15 11.41 6.66
#